data_4d96c4f01fa2cb31b4748176c814482a
#
_entry.id   4d96c4f01fa2cb31b4748176c814482a
#
_cell.length_a   1.000
_cell.length_b   1.000
_cell.length_c   1.000
_cell.angle_alpha   90.00
_cell.angle_beta   90.00
_cell.angle_gamma   90.00
#
_symmetry.space_group_name_H-M   'P 1'
#
loop_
_entity.id
_entity.type
_entity.pdbx_description
1 polymer ?
#
loop_
_entity_poly.entity_id
_entity_poly.type
_entity_poly.pdbx_seq_one_letter_code
_entity_poly.pdbx_strand_id
1 'polypeptide(L)'
;MLKIKYHRTFLLFALLLSPIFFLLDDVIFSKKTIFFWMWSKPQTLSSSILSLSSYCKEINCKTETPHVHFGTINKNNNFIMHLNIKDIENLKDFGNSFLLTFRLENLPSVYEIADTYKKYSSIFIKSKINIRGLELDYDSPSSKISAYKDWIKRLSKLLPKDHIEITGLTTWVYDNEQDTQELFKEVKRINFQLYHIDKNKIPTQRFFNFLNNISEKKISLGVMCNDYEFTKTITNSIKKSSKISIGYFLNSNCSKST
;
A
#
# COMPACT_ATOMS: atom_id res chain seq x y z
N MET A 1 12.50 -60.63 -15.66
CA MET A 1 11.89 -60.05 -14.42
C MET A 1 12.67 -58.81 -13.86
N LEU A 2 13.28 -57.99 -14.69
CA LEU A 2 14.09 -56.84 -14.23
C LEU A 2 13.53 -55.44 -14.59
N LYS A 3 12.41 -55.33 -15.33
CA LYS A 3 11.84 -54.06 -15.78
C LYS A 3 10.92 -53.32 -14.77
N ILE A 4 10.47 -53.98 -13.71
CA ILE A 4 9.47 -53.38 -12.79
C ILE A 4 10.12 -52.64 -11.61
N LYS A 5 11.38 -52.90 -11.27
CA LYS A 5 12.06 -52.23 -10.14
C LYS A 5 12.44 -50.76 -10.40
N TYR A 6 12.72 -50.40 -11.65
CA TYR A 6 13.14 -49.01 -11.99
C TYR A 6 11.98 -48.00 -11.98
N HIS A 7 10.74 -48.43 -12.29
CA HIS A 7 9.61 -47.51 -12.28
C HIS A 7 9.16 -47.10 -10.87
N ARG A 8 9.29 -47.97 -9.87
CA ARG A 8 8.94 -47.61 -8.48
C ARG A 8 9.94 -46.65 -7.84
N THR A 9 11.23 -46.79 -8.14
CA THR A 9 12.28 -45.88 -7.63
C THR A 9 12.18 -44.49 -8.26
N PHE A 10 11.82 -44.40 -9.55
CA PHE A 10 11.64 -43.14 -10.23
C PHE A 10 10.40 -42.36 -9.74
N LEU A 11 9.30 -43.07 -9.44
CA LEU A 11 8.08 -42.47 -8.86
C LEU A 11 8.32 -41.98 -7.41
N LEU A 12 9.09 -42.68 -6.60
CA LEU A 12 9.46 -42.23 -5.24
C LEU A 12 10.36 -41.00 -5.27
N PHE A 13 11.29 -40.94 -6.22
CA PHE A 13 12.16 -39.75 -6.39
C PHE A 13 11.38 -38.54 -6.89
N ALA A 14 10.41 -38.70 -7.79
CA ALA A 14 9.54 -37.64 -8.26
C ALA A 14 8.59 -37.14 -7.16
N LEU A 15 8.09 -37.99 -6.27
CA LEU A 15 7.26 -37.62 -5.13
C LEU A 15 8.05 -36.91 -4.01
N LEU A 16 9.35 -37.21 -3.84
CA LEU A 16 10.20 -36.53 -2.86
C LEU A 16 10.70 -35.18 -3.37
N LEU A 17 10.83 -35.00 -4.68
CA LEU A 17 11.24 -33.71 -5.28
C LEU A 17 10.07 -32.73 -5.46
N SER A 18 8.82 -33.21 -5.53
CA SER A 18 7.65 -32.35 -5.73
C SER A 18 7.49 -31.26 -4.66
N PRO A 19 7.61 -31.53 -3.33
CA PRO A 19 7.51 -30.47 -2.34
C PRO A 19 8.68 -29.48 -2.38
N ILE A 20 9.88 -29.92 -2.82
CA ILE A 20 11.05 -29.06 -2.97
C ILE A 20 10.84 -28.11 -4.16
N PHE A 21 10.25 -28.58 -5.25
CA PHE A 21 9.90 -27.71 -6.39
C PHE A 21 8.82 -26.68 -6.02
N PHE A 22 7.79 -27.05 -5.25
CA PHE A 22 6.78 -26.09 -4.77
C PHE A 22 7.36 -25.07 -3.79
N LEU A 23 8.31 -25.45 -2.93
CA LEU A 23 9.00 -24.52 -2.02
C LEU A 23 9.99 -23.60 -2.76
N LEU A 24 10.59 -24.06 -3.85
CA LEU A 24 11.49 -23.27 -4.69
C LEU A 24 10.70 -22.27 -5.58
N ASP A 25 9.52 -22.64 -6.06
CA ASP A 25 8.64 -21.72 -6.81
C ASP A 25 8.21 -20.51 -5.96
N ASP A 26 7.85 -20.73 -4.68
CA ASP A 26 7.49 -19.63 -3.78
C ASP A 26 8.68 -18.70 -3.43
N VAL A 27 9.91 -19.22 -3.46
CA VAL A 27 11.13 -18.44 -3.15
C VAL A 27 11.70 -17.74 -4.38
N ILE A 28 11.59 -18.35 -5.57
CA ILE A 28 12.25 -17.87 -6.80
C ILE A 28 11.35 -16.92 -7.60
N PHE A 29 10.01 -17.00 -7.46
CA PHE A 29 9.06 -16.26 -8.30
C PHE A 29 8.09 -15.35 -7.57
N SER A 30 8.29 -15.02 -6.30
CA SER A 30 7.44 -14.02 -5.64
C SER A 30 7.70 -12.65 -6.29
N LYS A 31 6.79 -12.25 -7.19
CA LYS A 31 6.84 -10.94 -7.84
C LYS A 31 6.70 -9.85 -6.79
N LYS A 32 7.61 -8.89 -6.79
CA LYS A 32 7.44 -7.67 -5.99
C LYS A 32 6.11 -7.02 -6.36
N THR A 33 5.37 -6.61 -5.35
CA THR A 33 4.09 -5.92 -5.56
C THR A 33 4.32 -4.42 -5.36
N ILE A 34 3.87 -3.62 -6.31
CA ILE A 34 3.99 -2.17 -6.24
C ILE A 34 2.64 -1.49 -6.48
N PHE A 35 2.45 -0.30 -5.92
CA PHE A 35 1.34 0.60 -6.24
C PHE A 35 1.83 2.06 -6.25
N PHE A 36 0.95 2.99 -6.64
CA PHE A 36 1.28 4.39 -6.79
C PHE A 36 0.37 5.25 -5.95
N TRP A 37 0.92 6.27 -5.28
CA TRP A 37 0.16 7.39 -4.75
C TRP A 37 0.17 8.55 -5.74
N MET A 38 -1.00 8.92 -6.21
CA MET A 38 -1.22 10.01 -7.17
C MET A 38 -1.69 11.25 -6.40
N TRP A 39 -0.76 12.11 -6.02
CA TRP A 39 -1.04 13.36 -5.27
C TRP A 39 -1.22 14.58 -6.15
N SER A 40 -0.97 14.48 -7.42
CA SER A 40 -1.18 15.52 -8.41
C SER A 40 -2.25 15.10 -9.41
N LYS A 41 -2.68 16.04 -10.24
CA LYS A 41 -3.64 15.75 -11.31
C LYS A 41 -3.11 14.65 -12.22
N PRO A 42 -3.94 13.73 -12.69
CA PRO A 42 -3.50 12.58 -13.52
C PRO A 42 -2.63 12.98 -14.71
N GLN A 43 -2.99 14.08 -15.39
CA GLN A 43 -2.28 14.56 -16.58
C GLN A 43 -0.83 14.95 -16.31
N THR A 44 -0.53 15.44 -15.10
CA THR A 44 0.84 15.84 -14.72
C THR A 44 1.72 14.67 -14.30
N LEU A 45 1.13 13.49 -14.12
CA LEU A 45 1.81 12.28 -13.65
C LEU A 45 2.05 11.24 -14.74
N SER A 46 1.59 11.48 -15.98
CA SER A 46 1.63 10.50 -17.07
C SER A 46 3.04 9.96 -17.32
N SER A 47 4.05 10.86 -17.40
CA SER A 47 5.44 10.46 -17.60
C SER A 47 6.00 9.63 -16.45
N SER A 48 5.69 10.02 -15.20
CA SER A 48 6.12 9.30 -13.99
C SER A 48 5.51 7.90 -13.92
N ILE A 49 4.24 7.75 -14.28
CA ILE A 49 3.54 6.46 -14.30
C ILE A 49 4.11 5.56 -15.40
N LEU A 50 4.39 6.10 -16.60
CA LEU A 50 5.02 5.35 -17.69
C LEU A 50 6.41 4.85 -17.30
N SER A 51 7.23 5.71 -16.68
CA SER A 51 8.56 5.35 -16.19
C SER A 51 8.49 4.20 -15.16
N LEU A 52 7.61 4.30 -14.15
CA LEU A 52 7.44 3.25 -13.16
C LEU A 52 6.82 1.97 -13.73
N SER A 53 5.95 2.08 -14.73
CA SER A 53 5.41 0.91 -15.44
C SER A 53 6.51 0.19 -16.21
N SER A 54 7.44 0.91 -16.84
CA SER A 54 8.61 0.34 -17.49
C SER A 54 9.53 -0.34 -16.47
N TYR A 55 9.84 0.33 -15.37
CA TYR A 55 10.60 -0.25 -14.27
C TYR A 55 9.94 -1.53 -13.71
N CYS A 56 8.63 -1.52 -13.52
CA CYS A 56 7.91 -2.71 -13.06
C CYS A 56 8.02 -3.88 -14.03
N LYS A 57 7.99 -3.62 -15.34
CA LYS A 57 8.22 -4.65 -16.37
C LYS A 57 9.64 -5.23 -16.26
N GLU A 58 10.63 -4.37 -16.11
CA GLU A 58 12.05 -4.75 -15.99
C GLU A 58 12.29 -5.68 -14.80
N ILE A 59 11.77 -5.34 -13.61
CA ILE A 59 11.93 -6.15 -12.40
C ILE A 59 10.86 -7.25 -12.24
N ASN A 60 10.00 -7.45 -13.25
CA ASN A 60 8.89 -8.41 -13.24
C ASN A 60 7.97 -8.25 -12.01
N CYS A 61 7.59 -7.02 -11.68
CA CYS A 61 6.69 -6.76 -10.57
C CYS A 61 5.22 -6.90 -10.94
N LYS A 62 4.36 -6.96 -9.91
CA LYS A 62 2.90 -6.88 -10.03
C LYS A 62 2.44 -5.51 -9.55
N THR A 63 1.61 -4.84 -10.32
CA THR A 63 0.96 -3.60 -9.89
C THR A 63 -0.33 -3.89 -9.11
N GLU A 64 -0.50 -3.22 -7.97
CA GLU A 64 -1.77 -3.14 -7.23
C GLU A 64 -2.58 -1.91 -7.64
N THR A 65 -3.76 -1.81 -7.05
CA THR A 65 -4.66 -0.66 -7.22
C THR A 65 -3.98 0.65 -6.85
N PRO A 66 -3.90 1.63 -7.76
CA PRO A 66 -3.35 2.94 -7.44
C PRO A 66 -4.19 3.68 -6.40
N HIS A 67 -3.53 4.52 -5.60
CA HIS A 67 -4.15 5.40 -4.62
C HIS A 67 -4.23 6.81 -5.18
N VAL A 68 -5.40 7.42 -5.12
CA VAL A 68 -5.65 8.74 -5.69
C VAL A 68 -6.00 9.73 -4.59
N HIS A 69 -5.20 10.77 -4.42
CA HIS A 69 -5.51 11.86 -3.51
C HIS A 69 -6.73 12.62 -4.05
N PHE A 70 -7.87 12.27 -3.49
CA PHE A 70 -9.15 12.79 -3.96
C PHE A 70 -9.54 14.09 -3.25
N GLY A 71 -9.25 14.20 -1.98
CA GLY A 71 -9.60 15.40 -1.22
C GLY A 71 -8.98 15.47 0.15
N THR A 72 -9.13 16.64 0.76
CA THR A 72 -8.65 16.94 2.12
C THR A 72 -9.82 17.33 3.00
N ILE A 73 -9.89 16.78 4.19
CA ILE A 73 -10.75 17.29 5.27
C ILE A 73 -9.90 18.21 6.12
N ASN A 74 -10.19 19.50 6.04
CA ASN A 74 -9.42 20.53 6.72
C ASN A 74 -9.74 20.60 8.23
N LYS A 75 -9.04 21.46 8.96
CA LYS A 75 -9.21 21.66 10.41
C LYS A 75 -10.64 22.06 10.82
N ASN A 76 -11.40 22.64 9.89
CA ASN A 76 -12.80 23.04 10.12
C ASN A 76 -13.81 21.96 9.70
N ASN A 77 -13.36 20.72 9.46
CA ASN A 77 -14.15 19.59 8.96
C ASN A 77 -14.75 19.79 7.56
N ASN A 78 -14.30 20.77 6.79
CA ASN A 78 -14.77 20.95 5.42
C ASN A 78 -14.00 20.03 4.48
N PHE A 79 -14.73 19.27 3.65
CA PHE A 79 -14.14 18.47 2.59
C PHE A 79 -13.80 19.34 1.37
N ILE A 80 -12.54 19.38 0.99
CA ILE A 80 -12.01 20.08 -0.18
C ILE A 80 -11.64 19.04 -1.23
N MET A 81 -12.39 18.99 -2.31
CA MET A 81 -12.13 18.08 -3.43
C MET A 81 -10.98 18.63 -4.30
N HIS A 82 -10.02 17.77 -4.66
CA HIS A 82 -8.86 18.14 -5.48
C HIS A 82 -9.01 17.75 -6.94
N LEU A 83 -9.86 16.75 -7.26
CA LEU A 83 -10.13 16.29 -8.61
C LEU A 83 -11.51 16.75 -9.06
N ASN A 84 -11.61 17.40 -10.20
CA ASN A 84 -12.88 17.68 -10.85
C ASN A 84 -13.35 16.48 -11.70
N ILE A 85 -14.54 16.58 -12.32
CA ILE A 85 -15.14 15.49 -13.12
C ILE A 85 -14.22 15.10 -14.29
N LYS A 86 -13.58 16.06 -14.96
CA LYS A 86 -12.66 15.79 -16.07
C LYS A 86 -11.41 15.06 -15.60
N ASP A 87 -10.89 15.43 -14.42
CA ASP A 87 -9.74 14.72 -13.82
C ASP A 87 -10.11 13.26 -13.50
N ILE A 88 -11.34 13.01 -13.01
CA ILE A 88 -11.86 11.65 -12.76
C ILE A 88 -11.96 10.85 -14.06
N GLU A 89 -12.44 11.45 -15.13
CA GLU A 89 -12.51 10.77 -16.44
C GLU A 89 -11.14 10.39 -16.97
N ASN A 90 -10.14 11.25 -16.79
CA ASN A 90 -8.76 11.00 -17.20
C ASN A 90 -8.08 9.88 -16.38
N LEU A 91 -8.58 9.54 -15.19
CA LEU A 91 -8.05 8.39 -14.43
C LEU A 91 -8.19 7.07 -15.19
N LYS A 92 -9.14 6.95 -16.13
CA LYS A 92 -9.29 5.74 -16.96
C LYS A 92 -8.05 5.38 -17.75
N ASP A 93 -7.23 6.38 -18.10
CA ASP A 93 -5.98 6.17 -18.82
C ASP A 93 -4.95 5.41 -17.94
N PHE A 94 -5.15 5.40 -16.62
CA PHE A 94 -4.26 4.76 -15.65
C PHE A 94 -4.83 3.48 -15.04
N GLY A 95 -6.08 3.15 -15.34
CA GLY A 95 -6.73 1.92 -14.88
C GLY A 95 -8.21 2.07 -14.59
N ASN A 96 -8.84 0.96 -14.27
CA ASN A 96 -10.28 0.89 -14.02
C ASN A 96 -10.63 0.76 -12.52
N SER A 97 -9.62 0.76 -11.65
CA SER A 97 -9.82 0.58 -10.20
C SER A 97 -8.85 1.42 -9.41
N PHE A 98 -9.35 2.11 -8.37
CA PHE A 98 -8.55 3.00 -7.51
C PHE A 98 -8.97 2.86 -6.04
N LEU A 99 -8.03 3.23 -5.13
CA LEU A 99 -8.38 3.64 -3.77
C LEU A 99 -8.49 5.17 -3.74
N LEU A 100 -9.49 5.68 -3.01
CA LEU A 100 -9.59 7.11 -2.75
C LEU A 100 -8.80 7.44 -1.49
N THR A 101 -7.83 8.36 -1.59
CA THR A 101 -7.09 8.86 -0.44
C THR A 101 -7.71 10.18 0.03
N PHE A 102 -8.13 10.21 1.29
CA PHE A 102 -8.57 11.42 1.98
C PHE A 102 -7.49 11.85 2.98
N ARG A 103 -6.92 13.03 2.75
CA ARG A 103 -6.06 13.64 3.76
C ARG A 103 -6.89 14.23 4.88
N LEU A 104 -6.51 13.94 6.11
CA LEU A 104 -7.18 14.45 7.30
C LEU A 104 -6.25 15.42 8.06
N GLU A 105 -6.69 16.67 8.26
CA GLU A 105 -5.99 17.62 9.11
C GLU A 105 -6.45 17.53 10.59
N ASN A 106 -7.57 16.87 10.83
CA ASN A 106 -8.10 16.49 12.15
C ASN A 106 -8.93 15.20 12.02
N LEU A 107 -9.56 14.77 13.10
CA LEU A 107 -10.47 13.62 13.13
C LEU A 107 -11.93 14.11 13.15
N PRO A 108 -12.60 14.20 11.99
CA PRO A 108 -14.01 14.58 11.90
C PRO A 108 -14.91 13.46 12.42
N SER A 109 -16.22 13.67 12.36
CA SER A 109 -17.18 12.59 12.62
C SER A 109 -16.96 11.41 11.67
N VAL A 110 -16.96 10.17 12.20
CA VAL A 110 -16.85 8.95 11.38
C VAL A 110 -18.02 8.81 10.40
N TYR A 111 -19.19 9.37 10.71
CA TYR A 111 -20.33 9.40 9.82
C TYR A 111 -20.09 10.31 8.61
N GLU A 112 -19.49 11.49 8.84
CA GLU A 112 -19.13 12.41 7.75
C GLU A 112 -18.14 11.78 6.78
N ILE A 113 -17.13 11.04 7.28
CA ILE A 113 -16.20 10.29 6.42
C ILE A 113 -16.92 9.21 5.63
N ALA A 114 -17.73 8.40 6.30
CA ALA A 114 -18.44 7.31 5.64
C ALA A 114 -19.41 7.82 4.55
N ASP A 115 -20.13 8.89 4.83
CA ASP A 115 -21.08 9.48 3.88
C ASP A 115 -20.36 10.17 2.72
N THR A 116 -19.26 10.89 3.01
CA THR A 116 -18.39 11.49 1.99
C THR A 116 -17.83 10.42 1.07
N TYR A 117 -17.28 9.34 1.61
CA TYR A 117 -16.77 8.21 0.84
C TYR A 117 -17.86 7.58 -0.05
N LYS A 118 -19.03 7.26 0.49
CA LYS A 118 -20.16 6.68 -0.26
C LYS A 118 -20.63 7.60 -1.38
N LYS A 119 -20.80 8.90 -1.08
CA LYS A 119 -21.21 9.92 -2.04
C LYS A 119 -20.26 9.95 -3.25
N TYR A 120 -18.96 10.08 -2.99
CA TYR A 120 -17.98 10.22 -4.07
C TYR A 120 -17.70 8.90 -4.78
N SER A 121 -17.67 7.77 -4.08
CA SER A 121 -17.58 6.46 -4.74
C SER A 121 -18.70 6.27 -5.78
N SER A 122 -19.90 6.76 -5.52
CA SER A 122 -21.00 6.68 -6.49
C SER A 122 -20.75 7.49 -7.77
N ILE A 123 -20.00 8.60 -7.69
CA ILE A 123 -19.63 9.41 -8.86
C ILE A 123 -18.63 8.65 -9.72
N PHE A 124 -17.62 8.02 -9.11
CA PHE A 124 -16.66 7.19 -9.83
C PHE A 124 -17.32 5.99 -10.53
N ILE A 125 -18.26 5.33 -9.85
CA ILE A 125 -19.01 4.20 -10.43
C ILE A 125 -19.80 4.67 -11.67
N LYS A 126 -20.47 5.83 -11.61
CA LYS A 126 -21.15 6.42 -12.78
C LYS A 126 -20.17 6.69 -13.93
N SER A 127 -18.94 7.03 -13.63
CA SER A 127 -17.85 7.19 -14.60
C SER A 127 -17.19 5.85 -15.00
N LYS A 128 -17.77 4.70 -14.64
CA LYS A 128 -17.25 3.34 -14.91
C LYS A 128 -15.84 3.09 -14.31
N ILE A 129 -15.56 3.72 -13.18
CA ILE A 129 -14.33 3.50 -12.40
C ILE A 129 -14.73 2.80 -11.10
N ASN A 130 -14.04 1.70 -10.79
CA ASN A 130 -14.29 0.93 -9.58
C ASN A 130 -13.47 1.47 -8.41
N ILE A 131 -14.13 1.80 -7.31
CA ILE A 131 -13.45 2.19 -6.07
C ILE A 131 -13.32 0.97 -5.16
N ARG A 132 -12.07 0.58 -4.90
CA ARG A 132 -11.71 -0.60 -4.10
C ARG A 132 -11.65 -0.35 -2.60
N GLY A 133 -11.65 0.91 -2.19
CA GLY A 133 -11.58 1.27 -0.78
C GLY A 133 -11.22 2.73 -0.56
N LEU A 134 -11.04 3.05 0.69
CA LEU A 134 -10.67 4.34 1.21
C LEU A 134 -9.32 4.23 1.92
N GLU A 135 -8.38 5.10 1.58
CA GLU A 135 -7.19 5.34 2.37
C GLU A 135 -7.35 6.65 3.15
N LEU A 136 -6.96 6.63 4.41
CA LEU A 136 -6.95 7.80 5.27
C LEU A 136 -5.52 8.22 5.55
N ASP A 137 -5.16 9.40 5.07
CA ASP A 137 -3.86 10.01 5.29
C ASP A 137 -3.95 11.00 6.45
N TYR A 138 -3.69 10.48 7.65
CA TYR A 138 -3.67 11.27 8.88
C TYR A 138 -2.31 11.16 9.55
N ASP A 139 -1.50 12.20 9.42
CA ASP A 139 -0.17 12.30 10.01
C ASP A 139 -0.28 12.51 11.54
N SER A 140 -0.94 11.57 12.23
CA SER A 140 -1.12 11.65 13.67
C SER A 140 0.22 11.53 14.39
N PRO A 141 0.56 12.46 15.28
CA PRO A 141 1.67 12.24 16.18
C PRO A 141 1.42 11.00 17.04
N SER A 142 2.48 10.29 17.42
CA SER A 142 2.40 9.06 18.20
C SER A 142 1.64 9.22 19.52
N SER A 143 1.66 10.41 20.12
CA SER A 143 0.89 10.74 21.33
C SER A 143 -0.63 10.71 21.13
N LYS A 144 -1.12 10.75 19.90
CA LYS A 144 -2.57 10.71 19.57
C LYS A 144 -3.02 9.39 18.95
N ILE A 145 -2.14 8.41 18.82
CA ILE A 145 -2.45 7.16 18.09
C ILE A 145 -3.58 6.37 18.77
N SER A 146 -3.69 6.40 20.08
CA SER A 146 -4.79 5.73 20.78
C SER A 146 -6.14 6.34 20.41
N ALA A 147 -6.26 7.66 20.36
CA ALA A 147 -7.48 8.34 19.94
C ALA A 147 -7.79 8.04 18.46
N TYR A 148 -6.76 7.99 17.59
CA TYR A 148 -6.92 7.63 16.18
C TYR A 148 -7.39 6.17 16.05
N LYS A 149 -6.81 5.24 16.78
CA LYS A 149 -7.23 3.83 16.81
C LYS A 149 -8.72 3.71 17.18
N ASP A 150 -9.17 4.38 18.23
CA ASP A 150 -10.57 4.34 18.65
C ASP A 150 -11.51 4.96 17.61
N TRP A 151 -11.04 5.99 16.91
CA TRP A 151 -11.75 6.60 15.82
C TRP A 151 -11.86 5.64 14.62
N ILE A 152 -10.76 4.98 14.20
CA ILE A 152 -10.75 3.95 13.15
C ILE A 152 -11.67 2.78 13.51
N LYS A 153 -11.65 2.31 14.75
CA LYS A 153 -12.54 1.26 15.23
C LYS A 153 -14.01 1.62 15.11
N ARG A 154 -14.37 2.89 15.28
CA ARG A 154 -15.74 3.36 15.03
C ARG A 154 -16.06 3.41 13.54
N LEU A 155 -15.12 3.88 12.71
CA LEU A 155 -15.29 3.92 11.27
C LEU A 155 -15.45 2.53 10.66
N SER A 156 -14.71 1.53 11.15
CA SER A 156 -14.78 0.14 10.67
C SER A 156 -16.12 -0.56 10.96
N LYS A 157 -17.00 0.05 11.76
CA LYS A 157 -18.39 -0.37 11.91
C LYS A 157 -19.33 0.18 10.82
N LEU A 158 -18.92 1.24 10.13
CA LEU A 158 -19.70 1.91 9.07
C LEU A 158 -19.23 1.53 7.67
N LEU A 159 -17.98 1.17 7.53
CA LEU A 159 -17.34 0.73 6.29
C LEU A 159 -16.66 -0.63 6.50
N PRO A 160 -16.68 -1.54 5.51
CA PRO A 160 -16.00 -2.81 5.62
C PRO A 160 -14.50 -2.62 5.90
N LYS A 161 -13.93 -3.38 6.84
CA LYS A 161 -12.52 -3.27 7.26
C LYS A 161 -11.54 -3.51 6.10
N ASP A 162 -11.89 -4.42 5.19
CA ASP A 162 -11.12 -4.75 3.98
C ASP A 162 -11.16 -3.63 2.92
N HIS A 163 -11.97 -2.59 3.13
CA HIS A 163 -12.00 -1.39 2.32
C HIS A 163 -11.24 -0.21 2.94
N ILE A 164 -10.74 -0.31 4.18
CA ILE A 164 -10.04 0.77 4.87
C ILE A 164 -8.55 0.51 4.87
N GLU A 165 -7.78 1.41 4.29
CA GLU A 165 -6.33 1.51 4.46
C GLU A 165 -5.99 2.81 5.17
N ILE A 166 -4.86 2.86 5.85
CA ILE A 166 -4.39 4.08 6.53
C ILE A 166 -2.91 4.29 6.25
N THR A 167 -2.49 5.55 6.17
CA THR A 167 -1.07 5.88 6.25
C THR A 167 -0.60 5.78 7.69
N GLY A 168 0.66 5.42 7.89
CA GLY A 168 1.28 5.28 9.18
C GLY A 168 2.68 5.89 9.23
N LEU A 169 3.08 6.37 10.40
CA LEU A 169 4.42 6.88 10.64
C LEU A 169 5.26 5.84 11.38
N THR A 170 6.55 5.77 11.09
CA THR A 170 7.46 4.86 11.81
C THR A 170 7.52 5.16 13.30
N THR A 171 7.31 6.43 13.70
CA THR A 171 7.25 6.83 15.12
C THR A 171 6.15 6.16 15.90
N TRP A 172 5.05 5.72 15.26
CA TRP A 172 4.00 4.98 15.93
C TRP A 172 4.50 3.67 16.53
N VAL A 173 5.39 2.98 15.81
CA VAL A 173 5.99 1.72 16.28
C VAL A 173 6.94 1.96 17.45
N TYR A 174 7.64 3.10 17.45
CA TYR A 174 8.60 3.40 18.54
C TYR A 174 7.93 3.80 19.83
N ASP A 175 6.86 4.58 19.73
CA ASP A 175 6.25 5.23 20.89
C ASP A 175 5.01 4.47 21.40
N ASN A 176 4.27 3.78 20.50
CA ASN A 176 3.01 3.13 20.80
C ASN A 176 2.80 1.84 19.98
N GLU A 177 3.72 0.88 20.15
CA GLU A 177 3.70 -0.38 19.38
C GLU A 177 2.38 -1.15 19.56
N GLN A 178 1.84 -1.19 20.78
CA GLN A 178 0.60 -1.92 21.08
C GLN A 178 -0.59 -1.34 20.32
N ASP A 179 -0.82 -0.01 20.40
CA ASP A 179 -1.91 0.65 19.69
C ASP A 179 -1.74 0.50 18.17
N THR A 180 -0.49 0.53 17.68
CA THR A 180 -0.18 0.28 16.27
C THR A 180 -0.55 -1.14 15.85
N GLN A 181 -0.27 -2.16 16.70
CA GLN A 181 -0.68 -3.54 16.45
C GLN A 181 -2.20 -3.70 16.44
N GLU A 182 -2.91 -3.00 17.32
CA GLU A 182 -4.36 -3.05 17.38
C GLU A 182 -5.02 -2.43 16.14
N LEU A 183 -4.44 -1.38 15.55
CA LEU A 183 -4.92 -0.80 14.30
C LEU A 183 -5.00 -1.83 13.15
N PHE A 184 -4.06 -2.78 13.07
CA PHE A 184 -4.11 -3.85 12.06
C PHE A 184 -5.33 -4.77 12.16
N LYS A 185 -6.04 -4.77 13.29
CA LYS A 185 -7.29 -5.54 13.44
C LYS A 185 -8.48 -4.83 12.81
N GLU A 186 -8.38 -3.52 12.64
CA GLU A 186 -9.47 -2.65 12.21
C GLU A 186 -9.37 -2.20 10.75
N VAL A 187 -8.22 -2.41 10.11
CA VAL A 187 -7.96 -1.99 8.73
C VAL A 187 -7.45 -3.15 7.87
N LYS A 188 -7.58 -3.00 6.57
CA LYS A 188 -6.99 -3.91 5.60
C LYS A 188 -5.47 -3.84 5.61
N ARG A 189 -4.90 -2.61 5.63
CA ARG A 189 -3.47 -2.37 5.52
C ARG A 189 -3.06 -1.05 6.16
N ILE A 190 -1.84 -1.00 6.69
CA ILE A 190 -1.16 0.23 7.08
C ILE A 190 -0.02 0.48 6.10
N ASN A 191 -0.03 1.66 5.50
CA ASN A 191 0.95 2.12 4.51
C ASN A 191 1.97 3.02 5.23
N PHE A 192 3.10 2.47 5.68
CA PHE A 192 4.11 3.24 6.42
C PHE A 192 4.87 4.19 5.48
N GLN A 193 4.79 5.48 5.78
CA GLN A 193 5.47 6.53 5.03
C GLN A 193 6.94 6.59 5.40
N LEU A 194 7.83 6.23 4.47
CA LEU A 194 9.29 6.28 4.67
C LEU A 194 9.92 7.48 3.98
N TYR A 195 9.19 8.19 3.12
CA TYR A 195 9.71 9.31 2.34
C TYR A 195 9.92 10.61 3.13
N HIS A 196 9.40 10.71 4.36
CA HIS A 196 9.66 11.81 5.28
C HIS A 196 10.79 11.52 6.28
N ILE A 197 11.38 10.33 6.22
CA ILE A 197 12.49 9.99 7.08
C ILE A 197 13.75 10.65 6.53
N ASP A 198 14.47 11.36 7.38
CA ASP A 198 15.84 11.80 7.08
C ASP A 198 16.64 10.58 6.60
N LYS A 199 17.21 10.66 5.39
CA LYS A 199 17.96 9.56 4.76
C LYS A 199 19.10 9.04 5.63
N ASN A 200 19.57 9.88 6.55
CA ASN A 200 20.58 9.51 7.55
C ASN A 200 19.98 8.77 8.77
N LYS A 201 18.65 8.70 8.87
CA LYS A 201 17.93 8.01 9.95
C LYS A 201 17.17 6.81 9.39
N ILE A 202 17.89 5.80 8.90
CA ILE A 202 17.29 4.52 8.50
C ILE A 202 16.43 4.01 9.66
N PRO A 203 15.22 3.52 9.42
CA PRO A 203 14.40 2.91 10.44
C PRO A 203 15.18 1.90 11.25
N THR A 204 15.09 1.97 12.58
CA THR A 204 15.88 1.12 13.45
C THR A 204 15.49 -0.35 13.30
N GLN A 205 16.34 -1.26 13.76
CA GLN A 205 16.07 -2.69 13.80
C GLN A 205 14.75 -3.02 14.51
N ARG A 206 14.32 -2.18 15.48
CA ARG A 206 13.03 -2.33 16.17
C ARG A 206 11.85 -2.24 15.18
N PHE A 207 11.86 -1.28 14.26
CA PHE A 207 10.82 -1.14 13.24
C PHE A 207 10.78 -2.37 12.31
N PHE A 208 11.93 -2.83 11.85
CA PHE A 208 11.99 -4.02 11.00
C PHE A 208 11.55 -5.29 11.73
N ASN A 209 11.91 -5.44 13.01
CA ASN A 209 11.44 -6.55 13.85
C ASN A 209 9.92 -6.51 14.01
N PHE A 210 9.35 -5.33 14.24
CA PHE A 210 7.90 -5.15 14.28
C PHE A 210 7.23 -5.59 12.96
N LEU A 211 7.72 -5.13 11.81
CA LEU A 211 7.18 -5.50 10.50
C LEU A 211 7.25 -7.02 10.24
N ASN A 212 8.35 -7.67 10.67
CA ASN A 212 8.51 -9.12 10.51
C ASN A 212 7.49 -9.95 11.32
N ASN A 213 6.92 -9.39 12.37
CA ASN A 213 5.90 -10.04 13.20
C ASN A 213 4.46 -9.79 12.72
N ILE A 214 4.26 -8.88 11.78
CA ILE A 214 2.94 -8.59 11.17
C ILE A 214 2.79 -9.38 9.87
N SER A 215 1.55 -9.72 9.49
CA SER A 215 1.27 -10.31 8.19
C SER A 215 1.65 -9.36 7.06
N GLU A 216 2.44 -9.83 6.11
CA GLU A 216 2.90 -9.06 4.96
C GLU A 216 1.78 -8.45 4.12
N LYS A 217 0.60 -9.08 4.08
CA LYS A 217 -0.58 -8.56 3.36
C LYS A 217 -1.18 -7.31 3.99
N LYS A 218 -0.83 -7.04 5.25
CA LYS A 218 -1.34 -5.90 6.02
C LYS A 218 -0.41 -4.70 6.05
N ILE A 219 0.74 -4.79 5.39
CA ILE A 219 1.78 -3.78 5.40
C ILE A 219 2.11 -3.36 3.98
N SER A 220 2.34 -2.07 3.79
CA SER A 220 3.11 -1.56 2.67
C SER A 220 4.07 -0.46 3.12
N LEU A 221 5.07 -0.19 2.30
CA LEU A 221 6.09 0.83 2.56
C LEU A 221 6.02 1.90 1.49
N GLY A 222 5.79 3.13 1.91
CA GLY A 222 5.73 4.30 1.05
C GLY A 222 7.10 4.94 0.88
N VAL A 223 7.55 5.05 -0.35
CA VAL A 223 8.84 5.64 -0.73
C VAL A 223 8.67 6.67 -1.83
N MET A 224 9.63 7.58 -1.96
CA MET A 224 9.66 8.49 -3.12
C MET A 224 10.08 7.74 -4.37
N CYS A 225 9.46 8.05 -5.50
CA CYS A 225 9.76 7.41 -6.79
C CYS A 225 11.19 7.61 -7.29
N ASN A 226 11.88 8.66 -6.84
CA ASN A 226 13.26 8.97 -7.20
C ASN A 226 14.30 8.47 -6.16
N ASP A 227 13.89 7.64 -5.21
CA ASP A 227 14.74 7.18 -4.11
C ASP A 227 15.00 5.67 -4.15
N TYR A 228 15.51 5.21 -5.30
CA TYR A 228 15.75 3.80 -5.58
C TYR A 228 16.71 3.12 -4.58
N GLU A 229 17.86 3.75 -4.29
CA GLU A 229 18.85 3.17 -3.39
C GLU A 229 18.34 3.06 -1.95
N PHE A 230 17.58 4.04 -1.49
CA PHE A 230 16.91 3.96 -0.19
C PHE A 230 15.89 2.81 -0.16
N THR A 231 15.07 2.68 -1.22
CA THR A 231 14.11 1.58 -1.35
C THR A 231 14.79 0.22 -1.30
N LYS A 232 15.90 0.05 -2.02
CA LYS A 232 16.71 -1.17 -2.04
C LYS A 232 17.28 -1.50 -0.66
N THR A 233 17.82 -0.50 0.04
CA THR A 233 18.35 -0.66 1.39
C THR A 233 17.26 -1.13 2.36
N ILE A 234 16.09 -0.48 2.34
CA ILE A 234 14.95 -0.84 3.20
C ILE A 234 14.47 -2.27 2.89
N THR A 235 14.25 -2.58 1.62
CA THR A 235 13.72 -3.91 1.23
C THR A 235 14.68 -5.03 1.59
N ASN A 236 16.00 -4.80 1.54
CA ASN A 236 17.00 -5.78 1.96
C ASN A 236 17.01 -6.01 3.48
N SER A 237 16.55 -5.05 4.27
CA SER A 237 16.49 -5.15 5.74
C SER A 237 15.26 -5.93 6.24
N ILE A 238 14.31 -6.26 5.38
CA ILE A 238 13.07 -6.94 5.75
C ILE A 238 13.11 -8.39 5.25
N LYS A 239 13.06 -9.36 6.17
CA LYS A 239 13.10 -10.81 5.83
C LYS A 239 12.00 -11.25 4.85
N LYS A 240 10.82 -10.61 4.90
CA LYS A 240 9.66 -10.89 4.04
C LYS A 240 9.49 -9.84 2.94
N SER A 241 10.56 -9.17 2.53
CA SER A 241 10.49 -8.02 1.61
C SER A 241 9.83 -8.34 0.26
N SER A 242 9.94 -9.57 -0.22
CA SER A 242 9.30 -10.01 -1.47
C SER A 242 7.78 -10.04 -1.42
N LYS A 243 7.18 -10.05 -0.22
CA LYS A 243 5.73 -10.13 0.00
C LYS A 243 5.11 -8.82 0.49
N ILE A 244 5.94 -7.84 0.85
CA ILE A 244 5.48 -6.51 1.27
C ILE A 244 5.33 -5.64 0.02
N SER A 245 4.18 -4.98 -0.11
CA SER A 245 3.92 -4.05 -1.21
C SER A 245 4.72 -2.76 -1.03
N ILE A 246 5.27 -2.24 -2.12
CA ILE A 246 5.97 -0.95 -2.13
C ILE A 246 5.08 0.08 -2.82
N GLY A 247 4.74 1.14 -2.10
CA GLY A 247 4.02 2.29 -2.63
C GLY A 247 4.99 3.38 -3.07
N TYR A 248 4.88 3.81 -4.32
CA TYR A 248 5.68 4.91 -4.84
C TYR A 248 4.88 6.21 -4.84
N PHE A 249 5.36 7.17 -4.08
CA PHE A 249 4.80 8.52 -4.09
C PHE A 249 5.25 9.24 -5.35
N LEU A 250 4.30 9.50 -6.25
CA LEU A 250 4.57 10.13 -7.54
C LEU A 250 4.67 11.65 -7.41
N ASN A 251 5.72 12.21 -7.97
CA ASN A 251 5.88 13.64 -8.18
C ASN A 251 6.40 13.92 -9.61
N SER A 252 6.46 15.17 -9.99
CA SER A 252 6.93 15.60 -11.33
C SER A 252 8.39 15.26 -11.64
N ASN A 253 9.16 14.79 -10.66
CA ASN A 253 10.58 14.49 -10.79
C ASN A 253 10.89 13.00 -10.94
N CYS A 254 9.87 12.11 -10.94
CA CYS A 254 10.05 10.67 -11.06
C CYS A 254 10.67 10.24 -12.41
N SER A 255 10.56 11.07 -13.45
CA SER A 255 11.07 10.78 -14.79
C SER A 255 12.56 11.10 -14.98
N LYS A 256 13.23 11.65 -13.96
CA LYS A 256 14.63 12.13 -14.07
C LYS A 256 15.68 11.16 -13.51
N SER A 257 15.30 9.97 -13.08
CA SER A 257 16.19 9.02 -12.38
C SER A 257 16.45 7.72 -13.17
N THR A 258 16.27 7.75 -14.48
CA THR A 258 16.71 6.65 -15.38
C THR A 258 17.89 7.06 -16.20
#